data_d4bdd76b0834763135b19d8c75a509d9
#
_entry.id   d4bdd76b0834763135b19d8c75a509d9
#
_cell.length_a   1.000
_cell.length_b   1.000
_cell.length_c   1.000
_cell.angle_alpha   90.00
_cell.angle_beta   90.00
_cell.angle_gamma   90.00
#
_symmetry.space_group_name_H-M   'P 1'
#
loop_
_entity.id
_entity.type
_entity.pdbx_description
1 polymer ?
#
loop_
_entity_poly.entity_id
_entity_poly.type
_entity_poly.pdbx_seq_one_letter_code
_entity_poly.pdbx_strand_id
1 'polypeptide(L)'
;MSERLIRQWAAGFSNLHTGFAFDPNAGTVVVEPTAQGKGYWVGAPSVTQDPRDGAIYLVYRVRRPRGVEPDRGAEIHIVRSLDGKSFEHVWTGYKDTLNTTSIERCALVPQDDGTWVLYPSYVDPADGRWRTDRLTAATPSEFDFADVEPVLTAADTATEGVKDPFVFQVAGLWHMIVSYATQEGNASAESMHGTNDAYNTGLIKSRTGLATSEDGRHWIWEGEIFGPSADGWDCYCSRIGTVWREDGIWLGLYDGSASVEENYEERVGLAYSHDLRHWHRVTRSGPLMHQPHASGALRYFDVLELDDRKLVYYETARADGSHDLRTHEVPT
;
A
#
# COMPACT_ATOMS: atom_id res chain seq x y z
N MET A 1 27.45 23.50 7.47
CA MET A 1 26.17 23.63 8.20
C MET A 1 26.49 23.83 9.67
N SER A 2 25.92 24.83 10.35
CA SER A 2 26.27 25.09 11.75
C SER A 2 25.67 24.01 12.67
N GLU A 3 26.33 23.67 13.77
CA GLU A 3 25.82 22.72 14.79
C GLU A 3 24.41 23.07 15.28
N ARG A 4 24.05 24.36 15.27
CA ARG A 4 22.73 24.86 15.63
C ARG A 4 21.65 24.42 14.64
N LEU A 5 21.93 24.43 13.33
CA LEU A 5 21.03 23.95 12.26
C LEU A 5 20.85 22.43 12.34
N ILE A 6 21.93 21.68 12.63
CA ILE A 6 21.86 20.22 12.81
C ILE A 6 21.01 19.87 14.03
N ARG A 7 21.12 20.62 15.14
CA ARG A 7 20.30 20.39 16.35
C ARG A 7 18.83 20.78 16.12
N GLN A 8 18.54 21.85 15.38
CA GLN A 8 17.17 22.22 15.02
C GLN A 8 16.53 21.19 14.09
N TRP A 9 17.30 20.68 13.13
CA TRP A 9 16.89 19.60 12.26
C TRP A 9 16.60 18.31 13.03
N ALA A 10 17.50 17.89 13.89
CA ALA A 10 17.32 16.70 14.74
C ALA A 10 16.11 16.83 15.69
N ALA A 11 15.85 18.04 16.24
CA ALA A 11 14.68 18.30 17.06
C ALA A 11 13.39 18.28 16.24
N GLY A 12 13.40 18.81 15.00
CA GLY A 12 12.27 18.74 14.07
C GLY A 12 11.92 17.30 13.71
N PHE A 13 12.91 16.47 13.40
CA PHE A 13 12.70 15.03 13.13
C PHE A 13 12.20 14.25 14.35
N SER A 14 12.66 14.59 15.55
CA SER A 14 12.14 14.01 16.78
C SER A 14 10.65 14.34 16.97
N ASN A 15 10.24 15.55 16.65
CA ASN A 15 8.83 15.97 16.75
C ASN A 15 7.95 15.30 15.68
N LEU A 16 8.42 15.15 14.43
CA LEU A 16 7.73 14.42 13.38
C LEU A 16 7.55 12.94 13.76
N HIS A 17 8.59 12.33 14.32
CA HIS A 17 8.54 10.94 14.78
C HIS A 17 7.54 10.73 15.92
N THR A 18 7.47 11.65 16.89
CA THR A 18 6.55 11.56 18.02
C THR A 18 5.13 12.04 17.70
N GLY A 19 4.98 12.95 16.74
CA GLY A 19 3.67 13.53 16.36
C GLY A 19 2.78 12.57 15.58
N PHE A 20 3.34 11.60 14.86
CA PHE A 20 2.56 10.65 14.06
C PHE A 20 2.33 9.29 14.76
N ALA A 21 3.16 8.92 15.74
CA ALA A 21 3.02 7.65 16.43
C ALA A 21 1.79 7.64 17.37
N PHE A 22 0.99 6.58 17.27
CA PHE A 22 -0.20 6.37 18.11
C PHE A 22 -0.28 4.88 18.53
N ASP A 23 -1.16 4.56 19.48
CA ASP A 23 -1.48 3.16 19.81
C ASP A 23 -2.35 2.55 18.70
N PRO A 24 -1.86 1.55 17.95
CA PRO A 24 -2.64 0.92 16.87
C PRO A 24 -3.95 0.29 17.33
N ASN A 25 -4.08 -0.03 18.62
CA ASN A 25 -5.31 -0.60 19.18
C ASN A 25 -6.36 0.47 19.53
N ALA A 26 -5.96 1.75 19.60
CA ALA A 26 -6.88 2.86 19.82
C ALA A 26 -7.68 3.26 18.56
N GLY A 27 -7.32 2.76 17.39
CA GLY A 27 -8.04 3.01 16.15
C GLY A 27 -9.43 2.37 16.13
N THR A 28 -10.36 3.04 15.45
CA THR A 28 -11.72 2.53 15.19
C THR A 28 -11.66 1.43 14.14
N VAL A 29 -12.26 0.28 14.40
CA VAL A 29 -12.42 -0.79 13.40
C VAL A 29 -13.40 -0.31 12.33
N VAL A 30 -12.96 -0.30 11.09
CA VAL A 30 -13.76 0.06 9.90
C VAL A 30 -14.36 -1.20 9.27
N VAL A 31 -13.54 -2.26 9.15
CA VAL A 31 -13.97 -3.54 8.59
C VAL A 31 -13.40 -4.68 9.42
N GLU A 32 -14.28 -5.56 9.83
CA GLU A 32 -13.95 -6.82 10.52
C GLU A 32 -13.51 -7.90 9.52
N PRO A 33 -12.60 -8.82 9.90
CA PRO A 33 -12.28 -9.98 9.08
C PRO A 33 -13.50 -10.91 8.91
N THR A 34 -13.54 -11.65 7.81
CA THR A 34 -14.67 -12.54 7.50
C THR A 34 -14.79 -13.75 8.41
N ALA A 35 -13.71 -14.12 9.12
CA ALA A 35 -13.66 -15.16 10.14
C ALA A 35 -12.45 -14.94 11.06
N GLN A 36 -12.32 -15.76 12.08
CA GLN A 36 -11.20 -15.73 13.03
C GLN A 36 -10.03 -16.58 12.54
N GLY A 37 -8.80 -16.19 12.96
CA GLY A 37 -7.58 -16.94 12.73
C GLY A 37 -6.71 -16.42 11.58
N LYS A 38 -5.50 -16.97 11.52
CA LYS A 38 -4.46 -16.56 10.56
C LYS A 38 -4.94 -16.73 9.11
N GLY A 39 -4.76 -15.69 8.30
CA GLY A 39 -5.10 -15.67 6.88
C GLY A 39 -6.46 -15.05 6.56
N TYR A 40 -7.35 -14.86 7.55
CA TYR A 40 -8.57 -14.08 7.41
C TYR A 40 -8.25 -12.61 7.66
N TRP A 41 -7.89 -11.91 6.58
CA TRP A 41 -7.40 -10.54 6.66
C TRP A 41 -8.21 -9.61 5.78
N VAL A 42 -8.63 -8.49 6.34
CA VAL A 42 -9.17 -7.36 5.61
C VAL A 42 -8.23 -6.16 5.76
N GLY A 43 -7.92 -5.50 4.67
CA GLY A 43 -6.95 -4.42 4.69
C GLY A 43 -6.45 -4.03 3.32
N ALA A 44 -5.17 -3.69 3.22
CA ALA A 44 -4.59 -3.10 2.03
C ALA A 44 -5.40 -1.87 1.55
N PRO A 45 -5.69 -0.90 2.46
CA PRO A 45 -6.53 0.25 2.15
C PRO A 45 -5.93 1.15 1.08
N SER A 46 -6.82 1.80 0.33
CA SER A 46 -6.54 3.01 -0.44
C SER A 46 -7.69 3.97 -0.22
N VAL A 47 -7.39 5.15 0.29
CA VAL A 47 -8.40 6.15 0.64
C VAL A 47 -8.24 7.40 -0.23
N THR A 48 -9.36 7.96 -0.66
CA THR A 48 -9.39 9.22 -1.40
C THR A 48 -10.66 10.00 -1.06
N GLN A 49 -10.61 11.30 -1.24
CA GLN A 49 -11.78 12.18 -1.10
C GLN A 49 -12.26 12.61 -2.48
N ASP A 50 -13.56 12.55 -2.71
CA ASP A 50 -14.18 13.16 -3.89
C ASP A 50 -14.14 14.69 -3.73
N PRO A 51 -13.44 15.43 -4.59
CA PRO A 51 -13.34 16.88 -4.48
C PRO A 51 -14.66 17.61 -4.77
N ARG A 52 -15.66 16.91 -5.31
CA ARG A 52 -16.94 17.48 -5.72
C ARG A 52 -17.95 17.58 -4.59
N ASP A 53 -17.97 16.59 -3.68
CA ASP A 53 -18.96 16.53 -2.60
C ASP A 53 -18.32 16.27 -1.21
N GLY A 54 -16.99 16.09 -1.16
CA GLY A 54 -16.25 15.83 0.06
C GLY A 54 -16.41 14.42 0.60
N ALA A 55 -17.10 13.53 -0.11
CA ALA A 55 -17.25 12.14 0.31
C ALA A 55 -15.91 11.39 0.29
N ILE A 56 -15.70 10.54 1.27
CA ILE A 56 -14.51 9.72 1.41
C ILE A 56 -14.81 8.34 0.84
N TYR A 57 -13.98 7.90 -0.10
CA TYR A 57 -14.01 6.56 -0.65
C TYR A 57 -12.82 5.76 -0.14
N LEU A 58 -13.09 4.53 0.27
CA LEU A 58 -12.09 3.59 0.74
C LEU A 58 -12.18 2.31 -0.09
N VAL A 59 -11.04 1.91 -0.64
CA VAL A 59 -10.87 0.60 -1.27
C VAL A 59 -10.15 -0.30 -0.30
N TYR A 60 -10.59 -1.54 -0.16
CA TYR A 60 -9.90 -2.54 0.64
C TYR A 60 -10.03 -3.93 0.04
N ARG A 61 -9.08 -4.80 0.39
CA ARG A 61 -9.03 -6.20 -0.02
C ARG A 61 -9.57 -7.09 1.07
N VAL A 62 -10.33 -8.13 0.69
CA VAL A 62 -10.68 -9.27 1.55
C VAL A 62 -9.82 -10.47 1.17
N ARG A 63 -9.14 -11.05 2.16
CA ARG A 63 -8.28 -12.22 1.99
C ARG A 63 -8.74 -13.37 2.90
N ARG A 64 -8.60 -14.60 2.37
CA ARG A 64 -8.82 -15.85 3.12
C ARG A 64 -7.55 -16.70 3.08
N PRO A 65 -7.38 -17.65 4.01
CA PRO A 65 -6.27 -18.60 3.99
C PRO A 65 -6.21 -19.36 2.66
N ARG A 66 -5.01 -19.77 2.23
CA ARG A 66 -4.87 -20.65 1.07
C ARG A 66 -5.64 -21.93 1.29
N GLY A 67 -6.39 -22.39 0.28
CA GLY A 67 -7.24 -23.56 0.31
C GLY A 67 -8.60 -23.37 0.99
N VAL A 68 -8.95 -22.15 1.38
CA VAL A 68 -10.29 -21.76 1.86
C VAL A 68 -10.94 -20.86 0.80
N GLU A 69 -11.67 -21.49 -0.11
CA GLU A 69 -12.24 -20.82 -1.27
C GLU A 69 -13.36 -19.81 -0.92
N PRO A 70 -13.42 -18.70 -1.64
CA PRO A 70 -12.41 -18.17 -2.56
C PRO A 70 -11.18 -17.67 -1.77
N ASP A 71 -10.03 -18.32 -2.01
CA ASP A 71 -8.82 -18.12 -1.21
C ASP A 71 -7.99 -16.88 -1.60
N ARG A 72 -6.98 -16.55 -0.77
CA ARG A 72 -6.06 -15.41 -0.97
C ARG A 72 -6.81 -14.08 -1.06
N GLY A 73 -6.32 -13.12 -1.84
CA GLY A 73 -7.00 -11.87 -2.17
C GLY A 73 -8.14 -12.14 -3.13
N ALA A 74 -9.33 -12.42 -2.59
CA ALA A 74 -10.49 -12.89 -3.34
C ALA A 74 -11.36 -11.76 -3.87
N GLU A 75 -11.44 -10.68 -3.10
CA GLU A 75 -12.38 -9.58 -3.32
C GLU A 75 -11.74 -8.23 -3.04
N ILE A 76 -12.11 -7.23 -3.83
CA ILE A 76 -11.87 -5.81 -3.59
C ILE A 76 -13.21 -5.13 -3.40
N HIS A 77 -13.34 -4.35 -2.35
CA HIS A 77 -14.53 -3.57 -2.06
C HIS A 77 -14.23 -2.08 -2.18
N ILE A 78 -15.16 -1.32 -2.76
CA ILE A 78 -15.22 0.13 -2.68
C ILE A 78 -16.37 0.48 -1.75
N VAL A 79 -16.09 1.32 -0.76
CA VAL A 79 -17.08 1.82 0.20
C VAL A 79 -16.98 3.34 0.31
N ARG A 80 -18.08 4.00 0.70
CA ARG A 80 -18.23 5.45 0.77
C ARG A 80 -18.60 5.90 2.17
N SER A 81 -18.09 7.04 2.61
CA SER A 81 -18.34 7.63 3.92
C SER A 81 -18.43 9.16 3.83
N LEU A 82 -19.06 9.78 4.82
CA LEU A 82 -19.02 11.23 5.06
C LEU A 82 -18.17 11.61 6.29
N ASP A 83 -17.90 10.64 7.17
CA ASP A 83 -17.16 10.87 8.43
C ASP A 83 -15.79 10.16 8.47
N GLY A 84 -15.51 9.28 7.49
CA GLY A 84 -14.30 8.46 7.41
C GLY A 84 -14.25 7.29 8.39
N LYS A 85 -15.35 6.98 9.08
CA LYS A 85 -15.45 5.91 10.09
C LYS A 85 -16.57 4.92 9.80
N SER A 86 -17.70 5.42 9.32
CA SER A 86 -18.89 4.64 8.97
C SER A 86 -19.04 4.62 7.46
N PHE A 87 -19.01 3.43 6.87
CA PHE A 87 -18.96 3.27 5.43
C PHE A 87 -20.17 2.50 4.88
N GLU A 88 -20.66 2.93 3.73
CA GLU A 88 -21.67 2.25 2.93
C GLU A 88 -21.00 1.55 1.73
N HIS A 89 -21.48 0.34 1.41
CA HIS A 89 -20.97 -0.42 0.28
C HIS A 89 -21.34 0.25 -1.07
N VAL A 90 -20.37 0.30 -1.99
CA VAL A 90 -20.54 0.87 -3.33
C VAL A 90 -20.36 -0.18 -4.41
N TRP A 91 -19.25 -0.96 -4.36
CA TRP A 91 -18.92 -1.92 -5.41
C TRP A 91 -18.04 -3.05 -4.88
N THR A 92 -18.10 -4.21 -5.55
CA THR A 92 -17.22 -5.34 -5.29
C THR A 92 -16.68 -5.92 -6.60
N GLY A 93 -15.35 -6.05 -6.66
CA GLY A 93 -14.65 -6.77 -7.71
C GLY A 93 -14.15 -8.13 -7.22
N TYR A 94 -14.28 -9.17 -8.04
CA TYR A 94 -13.88 -10.53 -7.71
C TYR A 94 -12.67 -10.98 -8.53
N LYS A 95 -11.74 -11.71 -7.91
CA LYS A 95 -10.54 -12.24 -8.59
C LYS A 95 -10.86 -13.11 -9.81
N ASP A 96 -11.99 -13.83 -9.76
CA ASP A 96 -12.38 -14.74 -10.83
C ASP A 96 -12.70 -14.00 -12.15
N THR A 97 -13.19 -12.76 -12.06
CA THR A 97 -13.44 -11.92 -13.24
C THR A 97 -12.14 -11.54 -13.96
N LEU A 98 -11.03 -11.41 -13.23
CA LEU A 98 -9.69 -11.19 -13.77
C LEU A 98 -8.97 -12.51 -14.13
N ASN A 99 -9.61 -13.66 -13.92
CA ASN A 99 -9.00 -14.99 -14.06
C ASN A 99 -7.66 -15.11 -13.29
N THR A 100 -7.58 -14.48 -12.12
CA THR A 100 -6.35 -14.43 -11.32
C THR A 100 -6.45 -15.24 -10.04
N THR A 101 -5.29 -15.63 -9.50
CA THR A 101 -5.22 -16.34 -8.23
C THR A 101 -5.32 -15.42 -7.01
N SER A 102 -5.06 -14.12 -7.16
CA SER A 102 -5.10 -13.17 -6.05
C SER A 102 -5.11 -11.72 -6.54
N ILE A 103 -5.89 -10.88 -5.86
CA ILE A 103 -5.82 -9.41 -5.94
C ILE A 103 -5.16 -8.88 -4.66
N GLU A 104 -4.41 -7.78 -4.75
CA GLU A 104 -3.85 -7.05 -3.61
C GLU A 104 -4.37 -5.61 -3.58
N ARG A 105 -3.61 -4.70 -2.98
CA ARG A 105 -3.99 -3.29 -2.87
C ARG A 105 -4.30 -2.70 -4.24
N CYS A 106 -5.41 -1.96 -4.31
CA CYS A 106 -5.79 -1.14 -5.46
C CYS A 106 -5.69 0.33 -5.09
N ALA A 107 -5.49 1.22 -6.07
CA ALA A 107 -5.64 2.67 -5.86
C ALA A 107 -6.87 3.18 -6.59
N LEU A 108 -7.69 3.98 -5.91
CA LEU A 108 -8.88 4.64 -6.49
C LEU A 108 -8.62 6.14 -6.60
N VAL A 109 -8.81 6.70 -7.78
CA VAL A 109 -8.44 8.09 -8.09
C VAL A 109 -9.59 8.81 -8.80
N PRO A 110 -10.15 9.89 -8.22
CA PRO A 110 -11.07 10.77 -8.93
C PRO A 110 -10.32 11.58 -9.99
N GLN A 111 -10.95 11.80 -11.14
CA GLN A 111 -10.38 12.59 -12.24
C GLN A 111 -11.07 13.95 -12.32
N ASP A 112 -10.37 14.95 -12.88
CA ASP A 112 -10.88 16.32 -13.04
C ASP A 112 -12.12 16.39 -13.95
N ASP A 113 -12.26 15.44 -14.89
CA ASP A 113 -13.42 15.34 -15.78
C ASP A 113 -14.66 14.68 -15.13
N GLY A 114 -14.54 14.28 -13.87
CA GLY A 114 -15.59 13.66 -13.08
C GLY A 114 -15.62 12.12 -13.17
N THR A 115 -14.81 11.52 -14.01
CA THR A 115 -14.65 10.05 -14.05
C THR A 115 -13.79 9.54 -12.90
N TRP A 116 -13.73 8.23 -12.76
CA TRP A 116 -12.93 7.55 -11.75
C TRP A 116 -12.00 6.53 -12.40
N VAL A 117 -10.80 6.41 -11.86
CA VAL A 117 -9.83 5.39 -12.26
C VAL A 117 -9.54 4.49 -11.06
N LEU A 118 -9.63 3.17 -11.27
CA LEU A 118 -9.16 2.16 -10.35
C LEU A 118 -7.89 1.53 -10.93
N TYR A 119 -6.84 1.42 -10.12
CA TYR A 119 -5.60 0.71 -10.46
C TYR A 119 -5.52 -0.58 -9.64
N PRO A 120 -6.02 -1.73 -10.13
CA PRO A 120 -5.92 -3.00 -9.44
C PRO A 120 -4.51 -3.59 -9.56
N SER A 121 -4.06 -4.24 -8.46
CA SER A 121 -2.91 -5.13 -8.48
C SER A 121 -3.36 -6.56 -8.35
N TYR A 122 -2.87 -7.42 -9.24
CA TYR A 122 -3.23 -8.84 -9.23
C TYR A 122 -2.12 -9.71 -9.85
N VAL A 123 -2.20 -11.03 -9.62
CA VAL A 123 -1.29 -11.99 -10.23
C VAL A 123 -1.66 -12.20 -11.68
N ASP A 124 -0.73 -11.94 -12.60
CA ASP A 124 -0.92 -12.20 -14.04
C ASP A 124 -1.11 -13.70 -14.27
N PRO A 125 -2.22 -14.14 -14.85
CA PRO A 125 -2.45 -15.56 -15.14
C PRO A 125 -1.48 -16.13 -16.19
N ALA A 126 -0.80 -15.28 -16.95
CA ALA A 126 0.11 -15.71 -17.99
C ALA A 126 1.48 -16.17 -17.47
N ASP A 127 2.00 -15.54 -16.41
CA ASP A 127 3.36 -15.80 -15.93
C ASP A 127 3.49 -15.93 -14.40
N GLY A 128 2.41 -15.76 -13.65
CA GLY A 128 2.38 -15.85 -12.18
C GLY A 128 3.01 -14.66 -11.45
N ARG A 129 3.37 -13.58 -12.16
CA ARG A 129 3.95 -12.37 -11.59
C ARG A 129 2.87 -11.35 -11.22
N TRP A 130 3.15 -10.52 -10.23
CA TRP A 130 2.28 -9.40 -9.91
C TRP A 130 2.36 -8.30 -10.96
N ARG A 131 1.21 -7.72 -11.28
CA ARG A 131 1.07 -6.59 -12.20
C ARG A 131 0.09 -5.55 -11.66
N THR A 132 0.16 -4.34 -12.19
CA THR A 132 -0.79 -3.26 -11.93
C THR A 132 -1.37 -2.79 -13.25
N ASP A 133 -2.69 -2.78 -13.36
CA ASP A 133 -3.43 -2.32 -14.53
C ASP A 133 -4.35 -1.15 -14.14
N ARG A 134 -5.20 -0.69 -15.05
CA ARG A 134 -6.19 0.37 -14.79
C ARG A 134 -7.52 0.06 -15.44
N LEU A 135 -8.58 0.63 -14.89
CA LEU A 135 -9.90 0.71 -15.51
C LEU A 135 -10.57 2.03 -15.15
N THR A 136 -11.47 2.51 -16.00
CA THR A 136 -12.16 3.79 -15.84
C THR A 136 -13.67 3.58 -15.79
N ALA A 137 -14.35 4.33 -14.93
CA ALA A 137 -15.79 4.33 -14.83
C ALA A 137 -16.34 5.75 -14.63
N ALA A 138 -17.61 5.99 -14.96
CA ALA A 138 -18.26 7.27 -14.69
C ALA A 138 -18.50 7.47 -13.17
N THR A 139 -18.77 6.38 -12.45
CA THR A 139 -18.92 6.38 -10.99
C THR A 139 -18.21 5.18 -10.37
N PRO A 140 -17.83 5.21 -9.08
CA PRO A 140 -17.17 4.07 -8.42
C PRO A 140 -18.01 2.79 -8.35
N SER A 141 -19.31 2.86 -8.63
CA SER A 141 -20.21 1.70 -8.67
C SER A 141 -20.25 0.97 -10.02
N GLU A 142 -19.63 1.54 -11.08
CA GLU A 142 -19.75 1.06 -12.46
C GLU A 142 -18.45 0.42 -13.00
N PHE A 143 -17.47 0.16 -12.15
CA PHE A 143 -16.26 -0.53 -12.60
C PHE A 143 -16.56 -1.96 -13.08
N ASP A 144 -15.95 -2.34 -14.21
CA ASP A 144 -15.99 -3.71 -14.73
C ASP A 144 -14.56 -4.20 -15.00
N PHE A 145 -14.13 -5.29 -14.38
CA PHE A 145 -12.83 -5.88 -14.61
C PHE A 145 -12.63 -6.42 -16.04
N ALA A 146 -13.70 -6.53 -16.84
CA ALA A 146 -13.57 -6.84 -18.27
C ALA A 146 -12.90 -5.71 -19.06
N ASP A 147 -12.95 -4.46 -18.55
CA ASP A 147 -12.40 -3.26 -19.21
C ASP A 147 -10.97 -2.93 -18.75
N VAL A 148 -10.28 -3.85 -18.09
CA VAL A 148 -8.94 -3.63 -17.57
C VAL A 148 -7.91 -3.40 -18.67
N GLU A 149 -7.10 -2.33 -18.55
CA GLU A 149 -6.01 -1.97 -19.48
C GLU A 149 -4.65 -2.11 -18.77
N PRO A 150 -3.62 -2.70 -19.42
CA PRO A 150 -2.28 -2.81 -18.86
C PRO A 150 -1.64 -1.45 -18.52
N VAL A 151 -0.94 -1.39 -17.38
CA VAL A 151 -0.18 -0.19 -16.95
C VAL A 151 1.27 -0.53 -16.65
N LEU A 152 1.53 -1.40 -15.68
CA LEU A 152 2.87 -1.83 -15.30
C LEU A 152 2.91 -3.35 -15.12
N THR A 153 3.72 -3.99 -15.93
CA THR A 153 4.02 -5.42 -15.81
C THR A 153 5.47 -5.66 -15.38
N ALA A 154 5.80 -6.89 -15.02
CA ALA A 154 7.16 -7.30 -14.75
C ALA A 154 8.08 -7.08 -15.98
N ALA A 155 7.55 -7.26 -17.18
CA ALA A 155 8.29 -7.05 -18.43
C ALA A 155 8.60 -5.56 -18.67
N ASP A 156 7.62 -4.66 -18.43
CA ASP A 156 7.80 -3.22 -18.63
C ASP A 156 8.84 -2.63 -17.67
N THR A 157 8.95 -3.20 -16.48
CA THR A 157 9.85 -2.72 -15.43
C THR A 157 11.16 -3.49 -15.35
N ALA A 158 11.29 -4.61 -16.06
CA ALA A 158 12.41 -5.56 -15.95
C ALA A 158 12.64 -6.05 -14.49
N THR A 159 11.53 -6.37 -13.79
CA THR A 159 11.50 -6.83 -12.39
C THR A 159 10.79 -8.19 -12.26
N GLU A 160 10.69 -8.70 -11.03
CA GLU A 160 9.98 -9.95 -10.76
C GLU A 160 8.51 -9.74 -10.36
N GLY A 161 7.95 -8.55 -10.62
CA GLY A 161 6.57 -8.18 -10.42
C GLY A 161 6.40 -6.82 -9.75
N VAL A 162 5.29 -6.15 -10.03
CA VAL A 162 4.91 -4.83 -9.48
C VAL A 162 3.50 -4.88 -8.92
N LYS A 163 3.26 -4.25 -7.75
CA LYS A 163 1.97 -4.25 -7.08
C LYS A 163 1.80 -3.11 -6.10
N ASP A 164 0.63 -3.03 -5.48
CA ASP A 164 0.30 -2.12 -4.38
C ASP A 164 0.48 -0.64 -4.75
N PRO A 165 -0.18 -0.13 -5.83
CA PRO A 165 -0.01 1.23 -6.28
C PRO A 165 -0.54 2.24 -5.25
N PHE A 166 0.18 3.36 -5.13
CA PHE A 166 -0.28 4.60 -4.52
C PHE A 166 -0.15 5.69 -5.56
N VAL A 167 -1.27 6.30 -5.98
CA VAL A 167 -1.34 7.22 -7.12
C VAL A 167 -1.77 8.60 -6.67
N PHE A 168 -1.00 9.61 -7.05
CA PHE A 168 -1.26 11.00 -6.70
C PHE A 168 -0.70 11.96 -7.75
N GLN A 169 -1.05 13.23 -7.67
CA GLN A 169 -0.60 14.24 -8.63
C GLN A 169 0.20 15.35 -7.94
N VAL A 170 1.28 15.79 -8.58
CA VAL A 170 2.07 16.93 -8.14
C VAL A 170 2.30 17.85 -9.33
N ALA A 171 1.81 19.07 -9.23
CA ALA A 171 1.96 20.11 -10.28
C ALA A 171 1.55 19.63 -11.69
N GLY A 172 0.47 18.83 -11.77
CA GLY A 172 -0.05 18.31 -13.03
C GLY A 172 0.62 17.03 -13.52
N LEU A 173 1.70 16.55 -12.88
CA LEU A 173 2.34 15.28 -13.20
C LEU A 173 1.82 14.19 -12.26
N TRP A 174 1.35 13.09 -12.82
CA TRP A 174 0.95 11.90 -12.07
C TRP A 174 2.17 11.11 -11.60
N HIS A 175 2.09 10.65 -10.36
CA HIS A 175 3.08 9.79 -9.72
C HIS A 175 2.39 8.52 -9.27
N MET A 176 3.02 7.38 -9.50
CA MET A 176 2.62 6.09 -8.97
C MET A 176 3.78 5.47 -8.22
N ILE A 177 3.67 5.37 -6.92
CA ILE A 177 4.58 4.60 -6.08
C ILE A 177 4.07 3.16 -6.05
N VAL A 178 4.94 2.19 -6.30
CA VAL A 178 4.60 0.78 -6.30
C VAL A 178 5.60 -0.05 -5.51
N SER A 179 5.14 -1.15 -4.95
CA SER A 179 6.00 -2.23 -4.50
C SER A 179 6.45 -3.05 -5.71
N TYR A 180 7.74 -3.38 -5.78
CA TYR A 180 8.25 -4.28 -6.82
C TYR A 180 9.24 -5.28 -6.23
N ALA A 181 9.46 -6.39 -6.95
CA ALA A 181 10.34 -7.46 -6.53
C ALA A 181 11.61 -7.53 -7.38
N THR A 182 12.75 -7.75 -6.71
CA THR A 182 14.01 -8.09 -7.38
C THR A 182 14.47 -9.47 -6.95
N GLN A 183 15.02 -10.23 -7.90
CA GLN A 183 15.62 -11.53 -7.62
C GLN A 183 16.85 -11.38 -6.74
N GLU A 184 17.00 -12.28 -5.77
CA GLU A 184 18.21 -12.47 -4.97
C GLU A 184 18.92 -13.75 -5.43
N GLY A 185 20.19 -13.61 -5.83
CA GLY A 185 20.99 -14.74 -6.33
C GLY A 185 20.54 -15.28 -7.70
N ASN A 186 20.68 -16.57 -7.92
CA ASN A 186 20.39 -17.25 -9.20
C ASN A 186 19.22 -18.23 -9.02
N ALA A 187 18.01 -17.73 -8.78
CA ALA A 187 16.82 -18.57 -8.72
C ALA A 187 16.19 -18.77 -10.10
N SER A 188 15.54 -19.91 -10.32
CA SER A 188 14.76 -20.12 -11.54
C SER A 188 13.39 -19.41 -11.45
N ALA A 189 12.80 -19.07 -12.60
CA ALA A 189 11.45 -18.50 -12.63
C ALA A 189 10.43 -19.42 -11.95
N GLU A 190 10.51 -20.74 -12.16
CA GLU A 190 9.63 -21.72 -11.53
C GLU A 190 9.75 -21.67 -9.99
N SER A 191 10.96 -21.60 -9.44
CA SER A 191 11.15 -21.53 -7.99
C SER A 191 10.63 -20.22 -7.37
N MET A 192 10.65 -19.12 -8.11
CA MET A 192 10.12 -17.83 -7.67
C MET A 192 8.60 -17.71 -7.85
N HIS A 193 8.07 -18.14 -8.99
CA HIS A 193 6.68 -17.84 -9.39
C HIS A 193 5.74 -19.06 -9.38
N GLY A 194 6.26 -20.29 -9.22
CA GLY A 194 5.42 -21.50 -9.20
C GLY A 194 4.34 -21.53 -8.10
N THR A 195 4.46 -20.70 -7.06
CA THR A 195 3.42 -20.50 -6.03
C THR A 195 2.45 -19.36 -6.33
N ASN A 196 2.62 -18.66 -7.45
CA ASN A 196 1.93 -17.41 -7.79
C ASN A 196 2.07 -16.32 -6.73
N ASP A 197 3.20 -16.33 -5.99
CA ASP A 197 3.53 -15.32 -4.99
C ASP A 197 5.01 -15.37 -4.63
N ALA A 198 5.85 -14.71 -5.42
CA ALA A 198 7.30 -14.70 -5.24
C ALA A 198 7.72 -14.15 -3.87
N TYR A 199 6.90 -13.30 -3.25
CA TYR A 199 7.20 -12.64 -1.97
C TYR A 199 7.28 -13.61 -0.78
N ASN A 200 6.76 -14.84 -0.90
CA ASN A 200 6.85 -15.88 0.13
C ASN A 200 7.93 -16.94 -0.10
N THR A 201 8.77 -16.76 -1.09
CA THR A 201 9.80 -17.75 -1.44
C THR A 201 11.15 -17.53 -0.77
N GLY A 202 11.42 -16.31 -0.28
CA GLY A 202 12.74 -15.90 0.20
C GLY A 202 13.76 -15.65 -0.92
N LEU A 203 13.34 -15.79 -2.19
CA LEU A 203 14.22 -15.69 -3.37
C LEU A 203 14.20 -14.28 -3.99
N ILE A 204 13.40 -13.39 -3.45
CA ILE A 204 13.29 -11.99 -3.88
C ILE A 204 13.42 -11.04 -2.70
N LYS A 205 13.71 -9.78 -2.98
CA LYS A 205 13.50 -8.66 -2.06
C LYS A 205 12.42 -7.73 -2.56
N SER A 206 11.66 -7.18 -1.61
CA SER A 206 10.59 -6.23 -1.90
C SER A 206 11.08 -4.80 -1.71
N ARG A 207 10.86 -3.97 -2.72
CA ARG A 207 11.38 -2.61 -2.85
C ARG A 207 10.28 -1.64 -3.25
N THR A 208 10.58 -0.35 -3.23
CA THR A 208 9.69 0.71 -3.71
C THR A 208 10.21 1.32 -5.00
N GLY A 209 9.37 1.38 -6.01
CA GLY A 209 9.65 2.05 -7.27
C GLY A 209 8.68 3.19 -7.54
N LEU A 210 9.07 4.01 -8.51
CA LEU A 210 8.29 5.15 -8.99
C LEU A 210 8.01 4.99 -10.47
N ALA A 211 6.79 5.30 -10.87
CA ALA A 211 6.44 5.59 -12.26
C ALA A 211 5.77 6.97 -12.34
N THR A 212 5.93 7.65 -13.46
CA THR A 212 5.32 8.96 -13.72
C THR A 212 4.50 8.96 -15.00
N SER A 213 3.51 9.85 -15.09
CA SER A 213 2.64 9.98 -16.26
C SER A 213 2.11 11.39 -16.41
N GLU A 214 1.97 11.86 -17.65
CA GLU A 214 1.34 13.15 -17.96
C GLU A 214 -0.19 13.04 -18.02
N ASP A 215 -0.73 11.84 -18.30
CA ASP A 215 -2.16 11.62 -18.57
C ASP A 215 -2.83 10.58 -17.65
N GLY A 216 -2.07 9.99 -16.69
CA GLY A 216 -2.56 8.92 -15.82
C GLY A 216 -2.86 7.60 -16.54
N ARG A 217 -2.50 7.48 -17.83
CA ARG A 217 -2.72 6.31 -18.67
C ARG A 217 -1.42 5.67 -19.15
N HIS A 218 -0.50 6.49 -19.68
CA HIS A 218 0.80 6.05 -20.17
C HIS A 218 1.86 6.35 -19.10
N TRP A 219 2.42 5.30 -18.51
CA TRP A 219 3.32 5.40 -17.39
C TRP A 219 4.76 5.12 -17.80
N ILE A 220 5.69 5.93 -17.29
CA ILE A 220 7.12 5.78 -17.48
C ILE A 220 7.71 5.24 -16.19
N TRP A 221 8.32 4.06 -16.25
CA TRP A 221 9.04 3.48 -15.13
C TRP A 221 10.33 4.26 -14.85
N GLU A 222 10.46 4.81 -13.65
CA GLU A 222 11.59 5.63 -13.22
C GLU A 222 12.61 4.82 -12.39
N GLY A 223 12.25 3.61 -11.98
CA GLY A 223 13.11 2.73 -11.19
C GLY A 223 12.92 2.84 -9.69
N GLU A 224 13.93 2.34 -8.95
CA GLU A 224 13.94 2.30 -7.50
C GLU A 224 14.06 3.70 -6.88
N ILE A 225 13.22 3.94 -5.85
CA ILE A 225 13.31 5.15 -5.02
C ILE A 225 13.62 4.83 -3.56
N PHE A 226 13.31 3.59 -3.11
CA PHE A 226 13.57 3.16 -1.74
C PHE A 226 13.68 1.63 -1.69
N GLY A 227 14.76 1.11 -1.15
CA GLY A 227 15.01 -0.33 -1.04
C GLY A 227 15.31 -0.78 0.38
N PRO A 228 15.40 -2.08 0.66
CA PRO A 228 15.76 -2.63 1.95
C PRO A 228 17.09 -2.10 2.51
N SER A 229 17.18 -1.98 3.82
CA SER A 229 18.43 -1.66 4.50
C SER A 229 19.44 -2.81 4.32
N ALA A 230 20.72 -2.53 4.55
CA ALA A 230 21.76 -3.58 4.47
C ALA A 230 21.56 -4.65 5.54
N ASP A 231 21.07 -4.23 6.70
CA ASP A 231 20.79 -5.07 7.87
C ASP A 231 19.63 -4.45 8.66
N GLY A 232 19.14 -5.14 9.69
CA GLY A 232 18.11 -4.64 10.58
C GLY A 232 16.70 -5.11 10.22
N TRP A 233 15.71 -4.43 10.79
CA TRP A 233 14.32 -4.86 10.81
C TRP A 233 13.59 -4.78 9.45
N ASP A 234 14.15 -4.06 8.48
CA ASP A 234 13.57 -3.83 7.15
C ASP A 234 14.51 -4.24 6.00
N CYS A 235 15.39 -5.22 6.25
CA CYS A 235 16.40 -5.65 5.26
C CYS A 235 15.89 -6.65 4.21
N TYR A 236 14.65 -7.14 4.34
CA TYR A 236 13.99 -8.01 3.35
C TYR A 236 12.93 -7.27 2.54
N CYS A 237 12.14 -6.43 3.20
CA CYS A 237 11.05 -5.67 2.62
C CYS A 237 11.14 -4.21 3.04
N SER A 238 10.97 -3.28 2.08
CA SER A 238 10.81 -1.85 2.31
C SER A 238 9.90 -1.26 1.23
N ARG A 239 8.59 -1.09 1.55
CA ARG A 239 7.55 -0.69 0.60
C ARG A 239 6.84 0.56 1.10
N ILE A 240 7.12 1.72 0.51
CA ILE A 240 6.35 2.94 0.78
C ILE A 240 4.95 2.73 0.21
N GLY A 241 3.94 2.85 1.08
CA GLY A 241 2.54 2.63 0.73
C GLY A 241 1.70 3.90 0.65
N THR A 242 2.16 4.99 1.26
CA THR A 242 1.48 6.29 1.26
C THR A 242 2.48 7.40 1.47
N VAL A 243 2.22 8.56 0.89
CA VAL A 243 3.03 9.77 1.11
C VAL A 243 2.14 10.99 1.29
N TRP A 244 2.60 11.95 2.10
CA TRP A 244 1.98 13.25 2.25
C TRP A 244 3.05 14.33 2.41
N ARG A 245 2.64 15.59 2.34
CA ARG A 245 3.57 16.71 2.43
C ARG A 245 3.35 17.50 3.72
N GLU A 246 4.42 17.68 4.51
CA GLU A 246 4.38 18.42 5.77
C GLU A 246 5.62 19.31 5.87
N ASP A 247 5.45 20.59 6.22
CA ASP A 247 6.54 21.57 6.34
C ASP A 247 7.51 21.62 5.14
N GLY A 248 6.99 21.36 3.94
CA GLY A 248 7.77 21.44 2.71
C GLY A 248 8.57 20.18 2.35
N ILE A 249 8.51 19.14 3.17
CA ILE A 249 9.09 17.81 2.91
C ILE A 249 8.00 16.78 2.65
N TRP A 250 8.34 15.72 1.92
CA TRP A 250 7.50 14.55 1.76
C TRP A 250 7.79 13.56 2.88
N LEU A 251 6.76 13.12 3.56
CA LEU A 251 6.80 12.01 4.50
C LEU A 251 6.18 10.78 3.85
N GLY A 252 6.68 9.59 4.19
CA GLY A 252 6.16 8.34 3.69
C GLY A 252 6.16 7.26 4.75
N LEU A 253 5.03 6.56 4.89
CA LEU A 253 4.96 5.34 5.68
C LEU A 253 5.29 4.14 4.79
N TYR A 254 6.13 3.25 5.30
CA TYR A 254 6.53 2.06 4.57
C TYR A 254 6.37 0.79 5.40
N ASP A 255 6.03 -0.30 4.73
CA ASP A 255 6.03 -1.63 5.30
C ASP A 255 7.46 -2.19 5.28
N GLY A 256 7.92 -2.71 6.40
CA GLY A 256 9.24 -3.33 6.56
C GLY A 256 9.17 -4.70 7.21
N SER A 257 10.09 -5.59 6.80
CA SER A 257 10.35 -6.88 7.44
C SER A 257 11.81 -7.28 7.28
N ALA A 258 12.30 -8.12 8.20
CA ALA A 258 13.71 -8.54 8.22
C ALA A 258 13.97 -9.81 7.40
N SER A 259 12.95 -10.63 7.15
CA SER A 259 13.11 -11.92 6.49
C SER A 259 11.80 -12.41 5.86
N VAL A 260 11.88 -13.51 5.11
CA VAL A 260 10.70 -14.19 4.52
C VAL A 260 9.78 -14.77 5.59
N GLU A 261 10.27 -15.14 6.75
CA GLU A 261 9.47 -15.64 7.88
C GLU A 261 8.53 -14.56 8.42
N GLU A 262 8.91 -13.28 8.25
CA GLU A 262 8.08 -12.12 8.59
C GLU A 262 7.25 -11.61 7.42
N ASN A 263 7.23 -12.30 6.27
CA ASN A 263 6.35 -11.94 5.16
C ASN A 263 4.88 -12.11 5.56
N TYR A 264 4.04 -11.12 5.23
CA TYR A 264 2.70 -10.87 5.74
C TYR A 264 2.60 -10.36 7.19
N GLU A 265 3.73 -10.19 7.87
CA GLU A 265 3.85 -9.74 9.26
C GLU A 265 4.65 -8.44 9.33
N GLU A 266 4.58 -7.66 8.24
CA GLU A 266 5.30 -6.41 8.10
C GLU A 266 4.90 -5.41 9.18
N ARG A 267 5.81 -4.50 9.49
CA ARG A 267 5.65 -3.41 10.45
C ARG A 267 5.86 -2.08 9.77
N VAL A 268 5.30 -1.04 10.34
CA VAL A 268 5.36 0.30 9.74
C VAL A 268 6.63 1.04 10.11
N GLY A 269 7.26 1.65 9.11
CA GLY A 269 8.36 2.60 9.25
C GLY A 269 8.02 3.96 8.68
N LEU A 270 8.83 4.96 9.02
CA LEU A 270 8.74 6.33 8.51
C LEU A 270 10.00 6.67 7.71
N ALA A 271 9.78 7.28 6.56
CA ALA A 271 10.82 7.85 5.70
C ALA A 271 10.45 9.27 5.27
N TYR A 272 11.43 10.04 4.80
CA TYR A 272 11.20 11.35 4.23
C TYR A 272 11.96 11.57 2.93
N SER A 273 11.46 12.51 2.11
CA SER A 273 12.10 12.94 0.86
C SER A 273 11.88 14.42 0.61
N HIS A 274 12.78 15.04 -0.15
CA HIS A 274 12.60 16.42 -0.66
C HIS A 274 12.08 16.45 -2.11
N ASP A 275 12.18 15.33 -2.83
CA ASP A 275 11.98 15.29 -4.29
C ASP A 275 11.19 14.06 -4.78
N LEU A 276 10.67 13.22 -3.86
CA LEU A 276 9.98 11.95 -4.14
C LEU A 276 10.87 10.85 -4.76
N ARG A 277 12.14 11.15 -5.06
CA ARG A 277 13.07 10.22 -5.69
C ARG A 277 14.14 9.70 -4.73
N HIS A 278 14.57 10.52 -3.79
CA HIS A 278 15.59 10.17 -2.81
C HIS A 278 14.97 10.15 -1.42
N TRP A 279 14.79 8.95 -0.88
CA TRP A 279 14.15 8.72 0.40
C TRP A 279 15.15 8.37 1.49
N HIS A 280 14.91 8.89 2.67
CA HIS A 280 15.74 8.69 3.85
C HIS A 280 14.94 8.08 4.99
N ARG A 281 15.41 6.97 5.56
CA ARG A 281 14.80 6.33 6.73
C ARG A 281 14.90 7.22 7.96
N VAL A 282 13.75 7.44 8.63
CA VAL A 282 13.69 8.01 9.98
C VAL A 282 13.82 6.87 11.00
N THR A 283 13.11 5.80 10.81
CA THR A 283 12.99 4.64 11.71
C THR A 283 14.07 3.58 11.47
N ARG A 284 15.35 3.95 11.62
CA ARG A 284 16.50 3.06 11.32
C ARG A 284 16.63 1.90 12.30
N SER A 285 16.34 2.14 13.59
CA SER A 285 16.62 1.18 14.67
C SER A 285 15.46 0.22 14.95
N GLY A 286 14.31 0.41 14.33
CA GLY A 286 13.10 -0.40 14.53
C GLY A 286 11.87 0.28 13.93
N PRO A 287 10.71 -0.38 13.94
CA PRO A 287 9.47 0.16 13.41
C PRO A 287 8.98 1.39 14.20
N LEU A 288 8.16 2.21 13.55
CA LEU A 288 7.58 3.42 14.13
C LEU A 288 6.62 3.10 15.27
N MET A 289 5.84 2.04 15.11
CA MET A 289 4.83 1.58 16.07
C MET A 289 4.84 0.05 16.16
N HIS A 290 4.31 -0.49 17.24
CA HIS A 290 4.23 -1.92 17.50
C HIS A 290 2.79 -2.36 17.72
N GLN A 291 2.42 -3.49 17.10
CA GLN A 291 1.21 -4.23 17.43
C GLN A 291 1.58 -5.39 18.37
N PRO A 292 1.06 -5.46 19.61
CA PRO A 292 1.42 -6.51 20.56
C PRO A 292 0.75 -7.85 20.29
N HIS A 293 -0.19 -7.92 19.35
CA HIS A 293 -1.00 -9.12 19.11
C HIS A 293 -0.43 -10.00 17.99
N ALA A 294 -0.59 -11.31 18.16
CA ALA A 294 -0.22 -12.36 17.20
C ALA A 294 1.20 -12.14 16.62
N SER A 295 1.30 -11.99 15.31
CA SER A 295 2.56 -11.79 14.58
C SER A 295 3.15 -10.38 14.70
N GLY A 296 2.41 -9.42 15.24
CA GLY A 296 2.80 -8.02 15.29
C GLY A 296 2.56 -7.26 13.98
N ALA A 297 1.80 -7.83 13.02
CA ALA A 297 1.53 -7.19 11.74
C ALA A 297 0.80 -5.85 11.92
N LEU A 298 1.39 -4.81 11.33
CA LEU A 298 0.88 -3.45 11.31
C LEU A 298 1.34 -2.81 10.01
N ARG A 299 0.50 -2.81 8.98
CA ARG A 299 0.92 -2.60 7.60
C ARG A 299 -0.13 -1.94 6.71
N TYR A 300 0.24 -1.70 5.45
CA TYR A 300 -0.64 -1.11 4.45
C TYR A 300 -1.28 0.20 4.91
N PHE A 301 -0.44 1.10 5.41
CA PHE A 301 -0.93 2.41 5.81
C PHE A 301 -1.38 3.22 4.61
N ASP A 302 -2.47 3.97 4.78
CA ASP A 302 -2.86 5.04 3.88
C ASP A 302 -3.34 6.27 4.67
N VAL A 303 -2.93 7.45 4.23
CA VAL A 303 -3.17 8.71 4.92
C VAL A 303 -3.99 9.62 4.03
N LEU A 304 -5.17 10.02 4.50
CA LEU A 304 -5.98 11.06 3.91
C LEU A 304 -5.82 12.35 4.70
N GLU A 305 -5.27 13.38 4.05
CA GLU A 305 -5.19 14.72 4.63
C GLU A 305 -6.53 15.43 4.45
N LEU A 306 -7.08 15.93 5.55
CA LEU A 306 -8.23 16.84 5.59
C LEU A 306 -7.76 18.19 6.14
N ASP A 307 -8.58 19.22 6.04
CA ASP A 307 -8.21 20.60 6.42
C ASP A 307 -7.75 20.71 7.89
N ASP A 308 -8.34 19.92 8.77
CA ASP A 308 -8.16 20.02 10.23
C ASP A 308 -7.52 18.78 10.88
N ARG A 309 -7.37 17.69 10.12
CA ARG A 309 -6.85 16.42 10.63
C ARG A 309 -6.40 15.49 9.50
N LYS A 310 -5.67 14.44 9.88
CA LYS A 310 -5.36 13.31 9.00
C LYS A 310 -6.14 12.08 9.45
N LEU A 311 -6.77 11.38 8.52
CA LEU A 311 -7.33 10.04 8.74
C LEU A 311 -6.32 9.01 8.25
N VAL A 312 -5.91 8.13 9.15
CA VAL A 312 -4.91 7.10 8.89
C VAL A 312 -5.59 5.75 8.88
N TYR A 313 -5.58 5.08 7.73
CA TYR A 313 -6.13 3.72 7.57
C TYR A 313 -5.01 2.71 7.56
N TYR A 314 -5.21 1.55 8.20
CA TYR A 314 -4.17 0.52 8.31
C TYR A 314 -4.76 -0.86 8.58
N GLU A 315 -4.04 -1.89 8.12
CA GLU A 315 -4.31 -3.29 8.43
C GLU A 315 -3.51 -3.69 9.67
N THR A 316 -4.14 -4.34 10.64
CA THR A 316 -3.47 -4.73 11.88
C THR A 316 -3.90 -6.10 12.39
N ALA A 317 -2.94 -6.84 13.00
CA ALA A 317 -3.17 -8.15 13.57
C ALA A 317 -4.03 -8.07 14.84
N ARG A 318 -4.96 -9.02 14.97
CA ARG A 318 -5.76 -9.29 16.16
C ARG A 318 -5.14 -10.44 16.97
N ALA A 319 -5.61 -10.62 18.20
CA ALA A 319 -5.08 -11.65 19.10
C ALA A 319 -5.23 -13.10 18.56
N ASP A 320 -6.21 -13.33 17.71
CA ASP A 320 -6.46 -14.64 17.08
C ASP A 320 -5.68 -14.86 15.77
N GLY A 321 -4.91 -13.87 15.31
CA GLY A 321 -4.14 -13.91 14.06
C GLY A 321 -4.91 -13.51 12.80
N SER A 322 -6.20 -13.17 12.92
CA SER A 322 -6.90 -12.45 11.87
C SER A 322 -6.44 -10.98 11.80
N HIS A 323 -6.72 -10.28 10.69
CA HIS A 323 -6.44 -8.85 10.59
C HIS A 323 -7.72 -8.07 10.32
N ASP A 324 -7.89 -6.97 11.02
CA ASP A 324 -8.92 -5.98 10.74
C ASP A 324 -8.35 -4.72 10.04
N LEU A 325 -9.24 -3.96 9.43
CA LEU A 325 -8.95 -2.64 8.88
C LEU A 325 -9.45 -1.59 9.86
N ARG A 326 -8.55 -0.70 10.25
CA ARG A 326 -8.83 0.39 11.21
C ARG A 326 -8.57 1.75 10.63
N THR A 327 -9.18 2.74 11.25
CA THR A 327 -8.84 4.15 11.06
C THR A 327 -8.46 4.80 12.39
N HIS A 328 -7.49 5.69 12.35
CA HIS A 328 -7.08 6.55 13.47
C HIS A 328 -7.02 8.00 12.99
N GLU A 329 -7.44 8.91 13.86
CA GLU A 329 -7.44 10.34 13.58
C GLU A 329 -6.21 10.99 14.23
N VAL A 330 -5.39 11.64 13.41
CA VAL A 330 -4.20 12.37 13.87
C VAL A 330 -4.45 13.85 13.61
N PRO A 331 -4.29 14.73 14.61
CA PRO A 331 -4.36 16.19 14.42
C PRO A 331 -3.31 16.66 13.39
N THR A 332 -3.64 17.71 12.62
CA THR A 332 -2.69 18.40 11.74
C THR A 332 -1.75 19.29 12.53
#